data_4fe365be5feea01d257ba27814da69a2
#
_entry.id   4fe365be5feea01d257ba27814da69a2
#
_cell.length_a   1.000
_cell.length_b   1.000
_cell.length_c   1.000
_cell.angle_alpha   90.00
_cell.angle_beta   90.00
_cell.angle_gamma   90.00
#
_symmetry.space_group_name_H-M   'P 1'
#
loop_
_entity.id
_entity.type
_entity.pdbx_description
1 polymer ?
#
loop_
_entity_poly.entity_id
_entity_poly.type
_entity_poly.pdbx_seq_one_letter_code
_entity_poly.pdbx_strand_id
1 'polypeptide(L)'
;MLLSEIAEASEAVARTSSRLAKVEVLAAALRAAGPGEVAIAVAYLSGELPQRQIGVGWATLREPVPPAPEASLTLTEVDAALSAIGAVSGAGSVARRKDLVRDLRSRATAPEQGFLLRLLSGELQQGALAGVMAEAIARAAKVPAPDVRRALMLRGSMGAVAEAALAEGSAGLGRFGLQVGRPIGPMLASSAPSIGDALAQISPAAVEWKMDGIRIQAHISDGSVRLFTRTLDDITERLPEIVAELGALPVREAVLDGELIALREDERPHPFQVTASRTARRGGEPGTRLSAFMFDIVRLDGEDLIDRPGEERYAALARIVPERLRMPRVVTSSADEATEFFRDSIAHGHEGVVVKSLDTPYTAGRRGAGWIKVKPRHTLDLVILAAEWGHGRRRGKLSNLHLGARDPGTGGFVMLGKTFKGLTDEMLAWQTERLLSLEDRHDDYTVYVRPELVAEIAFDGVQRSPRYPGGLALRFARVLRFRPDKSAADADTIDAVRATSPE
;
A
#
# COMPACT_ATOMS: atom_id res chain seq x y z
N MET A 1 -22.45 -15.15 17.94
CA MET A 1 -22.84 -14.22 16.85
C MET A 1 -23.17 -15.00 15.60
N LEU A 2 -24.25 -14.65 14.89
CA LEU A 2 -24.59 -15.25 13.62
C LEU A 2 -23.83 -14.56 12.46
N LEU A 3 -23.62 -15.30 11.37
CA LEU A 3 -23.04 -14.73 10.13
C LEU A 3 -23.94 -13.63 9.56
N SER A 4 -25.25 -13.75 9.71
CA SER A 4 -26.23 -12.73 9.27
C SER A 4 -25.97 -11.36 9.89
N GLU A 5 -25.58 -11.29 11.18
CA GLU A 5 -25.27 -10.03 11.86
C GLU A 5 -24.01 -9.36 11.25
N ILE A 6 -23.02 -10.15 10.86
CA ILE A 6 -21.81 -9.66 10.15
C ILE A 6 -22.17 -9.20 8.73
N ALA A 7 -23.01 -9.96 8.01
CA ALA A 7 -23.46 -9.60 6.67
C ALA A 7 -24.25 -8.29 6.67
N GLU A 8 -25.15 -8.10 7.63
CA GLU A 8 -25.92 -6.86 7.84
C GLU A 8 -25.02 -5.67 8.18
N ALA A 9 -24.05 -5.87 9.09
CA ALA A 9 -23.07 -4.83 9.44
C ALA A 9 -22.24 -4.42 8.21
N SER A 10 -21.75 -5.40 7.43
CA SER A 10 -21.01 -5.14 6.19
C SER A 10 -21.83 -4.36 5.17
N GLU A 11 -23.10 -4.69 5.01
CA GLU A 11 -24.02 -3.99 4.09
C GLU A 11 -24.31 -2.56 4.57
N ALA A 12 -24.54 -2.36 5.86
CA ALA A 12 -24.71 -1.04 6.46
C ALA A 12 -23.49 -0.15 6.26
N VAL A 13 -22.28 -0.69 6.44
CA VAL A 13 -21.03 0.02 6.15
C VAL A 13 -20.88 0.38 4.67
N ALA A 14 -21.29 -0.50 3.76
CA ALA A 14 -21.22 -0.26 2.32
C ALA A 14 -22.20 0.85 1.86
N ARG A 15 -23.35 0.98 2.50
CA ARG A 15 -24.40 1.97 2.16
C ARG A 15 -24.07 3.40 2.59
N THR A 16 -23.13 3.62 3.53
CA THR A 16 -22.80 4.96 4.01
C THR A 16 -21.46 5.46 3.52
N SER A 17 -21.37 6.74 3.18
CA SER A 17 -20.11 7.43 2.92
C SER A 17 -19.49 8.06 4.18
N SER A 18 -20.29 8.22 5.25
CA SER A 18 -19.84 8.82 6.50
C SER A 18 -18.87 7.91 7.26
N ARG A 19 -17.65 8.41 7.49
CA ARG A 19 -16.63 7.70 8.27
C ARG A 19 -17.11 7.39 9.70
N LEU A 20 -17.75 8.35 10.36
CA LEU A 20 -18.28 8.17 11.72
C LEU A 20 -19.37 7.11 11.77
N ALA A 21 -20.29 7.11 10.81
CA ALA A 21 -21.33 6.09 10.75
C ALA A 21 -20.75 4.69 10.55
N LYS A 22 -19.73 4.54 9.70
CA LYS A 22 -19.01 3.27 9.55
C LYS A 22 -18.37 2.79 10.85
N VAL A 23 -17.70 3.69 11.57
CA VAL A 23 -17.09 3.39 12.88
C VAL A 23 -18.13 2.91 13.88
N GLU A 24 -19.30 3.55 13.97
CA GLU A 24 -20.36 3.15 14.91
C GLU A 24 -20.95 1.77 14.57
N VAL A 25 -21.22 1.49 13.30
CA VAL A 25 -21.73 0.18 12.86
C VAL A 25 -20.73 -0.93 13.19
N LEU A 26 -19.46 -0.74 12.85
CA LEU A 26 -18.41 -1.71 13.15
C LEU A 26 -18.21 -1.89 14.65
N ALA A 27 -18.19 -0.80 15.41
CA ALA A 27 -18.07 -0.87 16.86
C ALA A 27 -19.24 -1.60 17.55
N ALA A 28 -20.46 -1.43 17.02
CA ALA A 28 -21.63 -2.17 17.50
C ALA A 28 -21.50 -3.68 17.24
N ALA A 29 -21.08 -4.07 16.04
CA ALA A 29 -20.84 -5.48 15.68
C ALA A 29 -19.75 -6.11 16.58
N LEU A 30 -18.63 -5.37 16.83
CA LEU A 30 -17.56 -5.88 17.70
C LEU A 30 -17.99 -6.04 19.17
N ARG A 31 -18.87 -5.17 19.68
CA ARG A 31 -19.43 -5.32 21.04
C ARG A 31 -20.39 -6.49 21.18
N ALA A 32 -21.07 -6.87 20.09
CA ALA A 32 -21.99 -8.00 20.07
C ALA A 32 -21.25 -9.35 19.91
N ALA A 33 -20.01 -9.35 19.44
CA ALA A 33 -19.20 -10.54 19.29
C ALA A 33 -18.82 -11.14 20.66
N GLY A 34 -19.00 -12.44 20.79
CA GLY A 34 -18.62 -13.19 22.00
C GLY A 34 -17.12 -13.41 22.13
N PRO A 35 -16.67 -13.91 23.32
CA PRO A 35 -15.28 -14.32 23.50
C PRO A 35 -14.85 -15.34 22.42
N GLY A 36 -13.70 -15.09 21.76
CA GLY A 36 -13.19 -15.91 20.66
C GLY A 36 -13.80 -15.61 19.28
N GLU A 37 -14.84 -14.79 19.18
CA GLU A 37 -15.44 -14.38 17.91
C GLU A 37 -14.89 -13.03 17.40
N VAL A 38 -14.36 -12.21 18.31
CA VAL A 38 -13.90 -10.84 18.00
C VAL A 38 -12.87 -10.82 16.88
N ALA A 39 -11.87 -11.71 16.94
CA ALA A 39 -10.82 -11.77 15.91
C ALA A 39 -11.40 -12.14 14.54
N ILE A 40 -12.36 -13.07 14.50
CA ILE A 40 -13.04 -13.50 13.28
C ILE A 40 -13.89 -12.35 12.72
N ALA A 41 -14.67 -11.69 13.57
CA ALA A 41 -15.52 -10.55 13.19
C ALA A 41 -14.68 -9.40 12.61
N VAL A 42 -13.54 -9.08 13.25
CA VAL A 42 -12.59 -8.08 12.75
C VAL A 42 -12.05 -8.46 11.37
N ALA A 43 -11.59 -9.71 11.20
CA ALA A 43 -11.06 -10.18 9.93
C ALA A 43 -12.12 -10.09 8.82
N TYR A 44 -13.30 -10.65 9.04
CA TYR A 44 -14.37 -10.68 8.04
C TYR A 44 -14.88 -9.27 7.68
N LEU A 45 -15.05 -8.38 8.67
CA LEU A 45 -15.45 -6.99 8.42
C LEU A 45 -14.33 -6.13 7.83
N SER A 46 -13.07 -6.59 7.89
CA SER A 46 -11.93 -5.97 7.21
C SER A 46 -11.70 -6.54 5.79
N GLY A 47 -12.45 -7.56 5.38
CA GLY A 47 -12.28 -8.25 4.10
C GLY A 47 -11.08 -9.20 4.09
N GLU A 48 -10.65 -9.65 5.24
CA GLU A 48 -9.54 -10.58 5.41
C GLU A 48 -10.04 -11.96 5.84
N LEU A 49 -9.33 -12.98 5.42
CA LEU A 49 -9.55 -14.35 5.88
C LEU A 49 -8.43 -14.74 6.85
N PRO A 50 -8.73 -15.21 8.08
CA PRO A 50 -7.73 -15.76 8.99
C PRO A 50 -6.88 -16.85 8.33
N GLN A 51 -7.48 -17.63 7.43
CA GLN A 51 -6.85 -18.71 6.66
C GLN A 51 -5.98 -18.21 5.49
N ARG A 52 -5.93 -16.91 5.19
CA ARG A 52 -5.26 -16.26 4.06
C ARG A 52 -5.81 -16.72 2.70
N GLN A 53 -5.37 -17.88 2.19
CA GLN A 53 -5.85 -18.45 0.93
C GLN A 53 -6.40 -19.84 1.15
N ILE A 54 -7.66 -20.06 0.73
CA ILE A 54 -8.34 -21.37 0.86
C ILE A 54 -8.41 -22.16 -0.45
N GLY A 55 -7.78 -21.65 -1.52
CA GLY A 55 -7.67 -22.33 -2.82
C GLY A 55 -9.00 -22.52 -3.55
N VAL A 56 -9.96 -21.60 -3.37
CA VAL A 56 -11.27 -21.61 -4.05
C VAL A 56 -11.27 -20.57 -5.16
N GLY A 57 -11.52 -21.03 -6.40
CA GLY A 57 -11.56 -20.16 -7.58
C GLY A 57 -12.93 -19.51 -7.80
N TRP A 58 -12.95 -18.43 -8.57
CA TRP A 58 -14.14 -17.65 -8.90
C TRP A 58 -15.30 -18.45 -9.52
N ALA A 59 -14.98 -19.45 -10.37
CA ALA A 59 -15.98 -20.32 -10.96
C ALA A 59 -16.78 -21.13 -9.92
N THR A 60 -16.11 -21.63 -8.87
CA THR A 60 -16.76 -22.36 -7.76
C THR A 60 -17.64 -21.41 -6.94
N LEU A 61 -17.23 -20.19 -6.72
CA LEU A 61 -17.99 -19.20 -5.94
C LEU A 61 -19.28 -18.75 -6.64
N ARG A 62 -19.33 -18.76 -7.97
CA ARG A 62 -20.50 -18.37 -8.77
C ARG A 62 -21.50 -19.47 -9.05
N GLU A 63 -21.18 -20.71 -8.70
CA GLU A 63 -22.13 -21.82 -8.90
C GLU A 63 -23.45 -21.53 -8.14
N PRO A 64 -24.62 -21.65 -8.79
CA PRO A 64 -25.88 -21.43 -8.12
C PRO A 64 -26.11 -22.46 -7.01
N VAL A 65 -26.39 -21.97 -5.80
CA VAL A 65 -26.73 -22.80 -4.64
C VAL A 65 -27.99 -22.20 -4.01
N PRO A 66 -29.08 -22.98 -3.83
CA PRO A 66 -30.29 -22.48 -3.14
C PRO A 66 -29.94 -21.99 -1.74
N PRO A 67 -30.38 -20.79 -1.34
CA PRO A 67 -30.14 -20.27 0.01
C PRO A 67 -31.00 -20.96 1.05
N ALA A 68 -30.49 -21.02 2.28
CA ALA A 68 -31.30 -21.42 3.42
C ALA A 68 -32.43 -20.39 3.69
N PRO A 69 -33.60 -20.83 4.17
CA PRO A 69 -34.69 -19.90 4.47
C PRO A 69 -34.45 -19.06 5.73
N GLU A 70 -33.66 -19.56 6.67
CA GLU A 70 -33.41 -18.92 7.96
C GLU A 70 -31.90 -18.90 8.28
N ALA A 71 -31.45 -17.84 8.95
CA ALA A 71 -30.07 -17.71 9.40
C ALA A 71 -29.81 -18.64 10.60
N SER A 72 -28.84 -19.51 10.49
CA SER A 72 -28.43 -20.45 11.54
C SER A 72 -26.93 -20.59 11.69
N LEU A 73 -26.14 -20.12 10.71
CA LEU A 73 -24.68 -20.21 10.73
C LEU A 73 -24.09 -19.27 11.77
N THR A 74 -23.37 -19.84 12.73
CA THR A 74 -22.54 -19.05 13.66
C THR A 74 -21.22 -18.65 13.00
N LEU A 75 -20.65 -17.57 13.49
CA LEU A 75 -19.37 -17.06 12.98
C LEU A 75 -18.22 -18.08 13.14
N THR A 76 -18.24 -18.83 14.25
CA THR A 76 -17.25 -19.89 14.54
C THR A 76 -17.42 -21.10 13.62
N GLU A 77 -18.65 -21.51 13.29
CA GLU A 77 -18.91 -22.59 12.33
C GLU A 77 -18.41 -22.22 10.94
N VAL A 78 -18.64 -20.98 10.51
CA VAL A 78 -18.15 -20.49 9.20
C VAL A 78 -16.62 -20.48 9.18
N ASP A 79 -15.96 -20.01 10.22
CA ASP A 79 -14.51 -19.99 10.30
C ASP A 79 -13.91 -21.40 10.30
N ALA A 80 -14.53 -22.33 11.02
CA ALA A 80 -14.15 -23.76 11.01
C ALA A 80 -14.34 -24.39 9.61
N ALA A 81 -15.44 -24.08 8.92
CA ALA A 81 -15.68 -24.57 7.56
C ALA A 81 -14.65 -24.01 6.57
N LEU A 82 -14.32 -22.72 6.64
CA LEU A 82 -13.30 -22.10 5.79
C LEU A 82 -11.89 -22.67 6.08
N SER A 83 -11.61 -22.97 7.35
CA SER A 83 -10.36 -23.63 7.74
C SER A 83 -10.28 -25.05 7.18
N ALA A 84 -11.38 -25.83 7.23
CA ALA A 84 -11.46 -27.15 6.64
C ALA A 84 -11.27 -27.12 5.11
N ILE A 85 -11.88 -26.15 4.42
CA ILE A 85 -11.70 -25.92 2.98
C ILE A 85 -10.23 -25.63 2.65
N GLY A 86 -9.59 -24.76 3.42
CA GLY A 86 -8.17 -24.39 3.24
C GLY A 86 -7.20 -25.54 3.48
N ALA A 87 -7.53 -26.46 4.37
CA ALA A 87 -6.69 -27.62 4.70
C ALA A 87 -6.73 -28.74 3.65
N VAL A 88 -7.69 -28.73 2.71
CA VAL A 88 -7.80 -29.77 1.67
C VAL A 88 -6.59 -29.72 0.75
N SER A 89 -5.90 -30.86 0.58
CA SER A 89 -4.73 -31.02 -0.29
C SER A 89 -4.73 -32.38 -1.00
N GLY A 90 -3.84 -32.54 -1.98
CA GLY A 90 -3.66 -33.81 -2.71
C GLY A 90 -4.62 -34.05 -3.88
N ALA A 91 -4.62 -35.25 -4.40
CA ALA A 91 -5.47 -35.67 -5.54
C ALA A 91 -6.95 -35.53 -5.20
N GLY A 92 -7.77 -34.96 -6.12
CA GLY A 92 -9.20 -34.73 -5.90
C GLY A 92 -9.53 -33.50 -5.03
N SER A 93 -8.54 -32.73 -4.59
CA SER A 93 -8.72 -31.56 -3.71
C SER A 93 -9.65 -30.49 -4.29
N VAL A 94 -9.69 -30.29 -5.61
CA VAL A 94 -10.55 -29.32 -6.28
C VAL A 94 -12.03 -29.70 -6.11
N ALA A 95 -12.38 -30.98 -6.39
CA ALA A 95 -13.75 -31.48 -6.23
C ALA A 95 -14.20 -31.39 -4.76
N ARG A 96 -13.34 -31.84 -3.84
CA ARG A 96 -13.66 -31.82 -2.40
C ARG A 96 -13.85 -30.39 -1.87
N ARG A 97 -12.99 -29.42 -2.27
CA ARG A 97 -13.20 -28.01 -1.90
C ARG A 97 -14.51 -27.46 -2.44
N LYS A 98 -14.85 -27.82 -3.70
CA LYS A 98 -16.12 -27.43 -4.32
C LYS A 98 -17.32 -27.93 -3.52
N ASP A 99 -17.30 -29.19 -3.07
CA ASP A 99 -18.38 -29.78 -2.29
C ASP A 99 -18.53 -29.11 -0.91
N LEU A 100 -17.41 -28.84 -0.22
CA LEU A 100 -17.42 -28.13 1.06
C LEU A 100 -17.93 -26.68 0.93
N VAL A 101 -17.56 -25.97 -0.14
CA VAL A 101 -18.08 -24.62 -0.42
C VAL A 101 -19.58 -24.67 -0.70
N ARG A 102 -20.04 -25.66 -1.46
CA ARG A 102 -21.46 -25.86 -1.74
C ARG A 102 -22.24 -26.13 -0.45
N ASP A 103 -21.75 -27.02 0.42
CA ASP A 103 -22.34 -27.32 1.72
C ASP A 103 -22.47 -26.07 2.59
N LEU A 104 -21.38 -25.34 2.78
CA LEU A 104 -21.41 -24.08 3.54
C LEU A 104 -22.43 -23.09 2.97
N ARG A 105 -22.47 -22.92 1.64
CA ARG A 105 -23.41 -21.99 1.00
C ARG A 105 -24.86 -22.44 1.06
N SER A 106 -25.14 -23.74 1.04
CA SER A 106 -26.53 -24.26 1.16
C SER A 106 -27.15 -24.00 2.54
N ARG A 107 -26.31 -23.83 3.56
CA ARG A 107 -26.72 -23.48 4.92
C ARG A 107 -26.83 -21.96 5.15
N ALA A 108 -26.34 -21.15 4.21
CA ALA A 108 -26.36 -19.69 4.28
C ALA A 108 -27.62 -19.12 3.61
N THR A 109 -28.20 -18.10 4.21
CA THR A 109 -29.29 -17.30 3.61
C THR A 109 -28.78 -16.50 2.39
N ALA A 110 -29.68 -15.94 1.58
CA ALA A 110 -29.29 -15.16 0.40
C ALA A 110 -28.38 -13.96 0.73
N PRO A 111 -28.62 -13.14 1.79
CA PRO A 111 -27.68 -12.09 2.20
C PRO A 111 -26.33 -12.63 2.65
N GLU A 112 -26.30 -13.73 3.40
CA GLU A 112 -25.06 -14.38 3.86
C GLU A 112 -24.25 -14.95 2.69
N GLN A 113 -24.90 -15.58 1.69
CA GLN A 113 -24.23 -16.03 0.46
C GLN A 113 -23.60 -14.85 -0.30
N GLY A 114 -24.31 -13.73 -0.37
CA GLY A 114 -23.79 -12.50 -0.97
C GLY A 114 -22.57 -11.94 -0.24
N PHE A 115 -22.59 -11.97 1.09
CA PHE A 115 -21.46 -11.58 1.92
C PHE A 115 -20.25 -12.52 1.72
N LEU A 116 -20.48 -13.84 1.84
CA LEU A 116 -19.43 -14.85 1.62
C LEU A 116 -18.78 -14.73 0.24
N LEU A 117 -19.58 -14.48 -0.80
CA LEU A 117 -19.04 -14.27 -2.15
C LEU A 117 -18.08 -13.09 -2.19
N ARG A 118 -18.46 -11.94 -1.63
CA ARG A 118 -17.62 -10.74 -1.59
C ARG A 118 -16.36 -10.94 -0.72
N LEU A 119 -16.50 -11.59 0.43
CA LEU A 119 -15.38 -11.90 1.33
C LEU A 119 -14.36 -12.81 0.65
N LEU A 120 -14.82 -13.91 0.06
CA LEU A 120 -13.96 -14.93 -0.58
C LEU A 120 -13.35 -14.46 -1.90
N SER A 121 -13.98 -13.51 -2.58
CA SER A 121 -13.41 -12.85 -3.78
C SER A 121 -12.43 -11.72 -3.45
N GLY A 122 -12.34 -11.31 -2.18
CA GLY A 122 -11.54 -10.15 -1.77
C GLY A 122 -12.17 -8.80 -2.16
N GLU A 123 -13.46 -8.78 -2.52
CA GLU A 123 -14.16 -7.60 -3.04
C GLU A 123 -15.27 -7.12 -2.08
N LEU A 124 -14.94 -6.94 -0.81
CA LEU A 124 -15.95 -6.52 0.18
C LEU A 124 -16.52 -5.12 -0.10
N GLN A 125 -15.77 -4.24 -0.80
CA GLN A 125 -16.16 -2.93 -1.36
C GLN A 125 -16.86 -1.97 -0.37
N GLN A 126 -16.69 -2.15 0.92
CA GLN A 126 -17.34 -1.33 1.95
C GLN A 126 -16.53 -0.10 2.37
N GLY A 127 -15.32 0.08 1.82
CA GLY A 127 -14.43 1.22 2.13
C GLY A 127 -14.04 1.31 3.61
N ALA A 128 -14.13 0.20 4.35
CA ALA A 128 -13.65 0.09 5.72
C ALA A 128 -12.19 -0.36 5.69
N LEU A 129 -11.31 0.61 5.53
CA LEU A 129 -9.87 0.39 5.58
C LEU A 129 -9.40 0.18 7.03
N ALA A 130 -8.20 -0.34 7.21
CA ALA A 130 -7.58 -0.61 8.52
C ALA A 130 -7.71 0.55 9.53
N GLY A 131 -7.64 1.80 9.06
CA GLY A 131 -7.82 2.97 9.92
C GLY A 131 -9.25 3.16 10.47
N VAL A 132 -10.28 2.76 9.73
CA VAL A 132 -11.68 2.79 10.19
C VAL A 132 -11.93 1.70 11.22
N MET A 133 -11.38 0.50 10.97
CA MET A 133 -11.48 -0.62 11.90
C MET A 133 -10.75 -0.32 13.22
N ALA A 134 -9.56 0.29 13.17
CA ALA A 134 -8.84 0.70 14.39
C ALA A 134 -9.65 1.70 15.24
N GLU A 135 -10.34 2.65 14.61
CA GLU A 135 -11.26 3.56 15.32
C GLU A 135 -12.48 2.84 15.87
N ALA A 136 -13.01 1.86 15.13
CA ALA A 136 -14.13 1.04 15.59
C ALA A 136 -13.75 0.18 16.82
N ILE A 137 -12.55 -0.41 16.84
CA ILE A 137 -12.03 -1.13 18.01
C ILE A 137 -11.91 -0.18 19.21
N ALA A 138 -11.32 1.00 19.01
CA ALA A 138 -11.19 2.00 20.08
C ALA A 138 -12.56 2.41 20.64
N ARG A 139 -13.55 2.61 19.77
CA ARG A 139 -14.91 2.96 20.13
C ARG A 139 -15.63 1.82 20.84
N ALA A 140 -15.44 0.58 20.35
CA ALA A 140 -16.06 -0.62 20.95
C ALA A 140 -15.56 -0.87 22.36
N ALA A 141 -14.23 -0.79 22.55
CA ALA A 141 -13.54 -1.01 23.84
C ALA A 141 -13.54 0.21 24.76
N LYS A 142 -13.99 1.38 24.29
CA LYS A 142 -13.94 2.67 25.02
C LYS A 142 -12.54 3.06 25.46
N VAL A 143 -11.54 2.83 24.60
CA VAL A 143 -10.13 3.17 24.81
C VAL A 143 -9.69 4.27 23.85
N PRO A 144 -8.59 5.02 24.14
CA PRO A 144 -8.05 6.00 23.22
C PRO A 144 -7.62 5.36 21.89
N ALA A 145 -8.02 5.94 20.76
CA ALA A 145 -7.63 5.45 19.44
C ALA A 145 -6.09 5.44 19.20
N PRO A 146 -5.28 6.34 19.77
CA PRO A 146 -3.82 6.22 19.74
C PRO A 146 -3.29 4.91 20.33
N ASP A 147 -3.86 4.42 21.46
CA ASP A 147 -3.43 3.18 22.11
C ASP A 147 -3.68 1.97 21.21
N VAL A 148 -4.84 1.92 20.57
CA VAL A 148 -5.16 0.86 19.58
C VAL A 148 -4.18 0.90 18.42
N ARG A 149 -3.88 2.08 17.86
CA ARG A 149 -2.92 2.21 16.75
C ARG A 149 -1.52 1.79 17.15
N ARG A 150 -1.08 2.15 18.37
CA ARG A 150 0.20 1.71 18.92
C ARG A 150 0.24 0.18 19.06
N ALA A 151 -0.78 -0.41 19.65
CA ALA A 151 -0.89 -1.86 19.79
C ALA A 151 -0.87 -2.59 18.44
N LEU A 152 -1.59 -2.04 17.43
CA LEU A 152 -1.57 -2.57 16.07
C LEU A 152 -0.18 -2.51 15.43
N MET A 153 0.54 -1.41 15.64
CA MET A 153 1.93 -1.27 15.19
C MET A 153 2.81 -2.39 15.75
N LEU A 154 2.74 -2.61 17.06
CA LEU A 154 3.61 -3.54 17.79
C LEU A 154 3.21 -5.01 17.58
N ARG A 155 1.92 -5.30 17.44
CA ARG A 155 1.39 -6.66 17.33
C ARG A 155 1.22 -7.16 15.91
N GLY A 156 0.90 -6.26 14.95
CA GLY A 156 0.65 -6.59 13.55
C GLY A 156 -0.63 -7.39 13.28
N SER A 157 -1.43 -7.70 14.29
CA SER A 157 -2.68 -8.47 14.18
C SER A 157 -3.85 -7.67 14.74
N MET A 158 -4.75 -7.27 13.86
CA MET A 158 -5.92 -6.47 14.21
C MET A 158 -6.88 -7.24 15.12
N GLY A 159 -7.08 -8.54 14.85
CA GLY A 159 -7.91 -9.41 15.67
C GLY A 159 -7.39 -9.53 17.10
N ALA A 160 -6.09 -9.82 17.29
CA ALA A 160 -5.49 -9.94 18.63
C ALA A 160 -5.54 -8.62 19.42
N VAL A 161 -5.39 -7.48 18.73
CA VAL A 161 -5.52 -6.17 19.39
C VAL A 161 -6.96 -5.89 19.79
N ALA A 162 -7.93 -6.26 18.94
CA ALA A 162 -9.35 -6.10 19.27
C ALA A 162 -9.77 -6.97 20.47
N GLU A 163 -9.34 -8.23 20.50
CA GLU A 163 -9.58 -9.12 21.64
C GLU A 163 -9.02 -8.55 22.94
N ALA A 164 -7.75 -8.12 22.94
CA ALA A 164 -7.13 -7.54 24.13
C ALA A 164 -7.82 -6.23 24.56
N ALA A 165 -8.18 -5.38 23.61
CA ALA A 165 -8.88 -4.12 23.87
C ALA A 165 -10.27 -4.34 24.49
N LEU A 166 -11.06 -5.26 23.94
CA LEU A 166 -12.41 -5.54 24.41
C LEU A 166 -12.42 -6.30 25.74
N ALA A 167 -11.44 -7.18 25.98
CA ALA A 167 -11.36 -7.94 27.21
C ALA A 167 -10.83 -7.10 28.40
N GLU A 168 -9.80 -6.26 28.17
CA GLU A 168 -9.03 -5.65 29.24
C GLU A 168 -8.75 -4.15 29.03
N GLY A 169 -9.34 -3.54 28.00
CA GLY A 169 -9.17 -2.11 27.74
C GLY A 169 -7.72 -1.70 27.46
N SER A 170 -7.32 -0.51 27.92
CA SER A 170 -5.96 0.01 27.74
C SER A 170 -4.89 -0.85 28.42
N ALA A 171 -5.21 -1.57 29.50
CA ALA A 171 -4.28 -2.49 30.17
C ALA A 171 -3.90 -3.67 29.25
N GLY A 172 -4.88 -4.25 28.54
CA GLY A 172 -4.63 -5.28 27.54
C GLY A 172 -3.77 -4.80 26.37
N LEU A 173 -4.01 -3.58 25.91
CA LEU A 173 -3.21 -2.95 24.84
C LEU A 173 -1.77 -2.65 25.29
N GLY A 174 -1.57 -2.24 26.54
CA GLY A 174 -0.26 -1.95 27.13
C GLY A 174 0.69 -3.14 27.20
N ARG A 175 0.18 -4.37 27.08
CA ARG A 175 1.03 -5.59 27.07
C ARG A 175 1.74 -5.82 25.73
N PHE A 176 1.32 -5.15 24.66
CA PHE A 176 2.00 -5.26 23.39
C PHE A 176 3.24 -4.37 23.36
N GLY A 177 4.40 -5.00 23.54
CA GLY A 177 5.74 -4.39 23.45
C GLY A 177 6.45 -4.77 22.15
N LEU A 178 7.54 -4.06 21.87
CA LEU A 178 8.42 -4.38 20.77
C LEU A 178 9.20 -5.67 21.09
N GLN A 179 9.21 -6.60 20.15
CA GLN A 179 9.91 -7.89 20.30
C GLN A 179 10.79 -8.13 19.08
N VAL A 180 12.07 -8.45 19.32
CA VAL A 180 12.97 -8.87 18.25
C VAL A 180 12.46 -10.17 17.60
N GLY A 181 12.55 -10.26 16.28
CA GLY A 181 11.98 -11.36 15.52
C GLY A 181 10.49 -11.23 15.18
N ARG A 182 9.79 -10.22 15.72
CA ARG A 182 8.42 -9.86 15.34
C ARG A 182 8.41 -8.49 14.68
N PRO A 183 8.16 -8.42 13.35
CA PRO A 183 8.17 -7.15 12.64
C PRO A 183 7.01 -6.26 13.05
N ILE A 184 7.27 -4.96 13.07
CA ILE A 184 6.26 -3.93 13.38
C ILE A 184 5.80 -3.20 12.12
N GLY A 185 4.59 -2.64 12.17
CA GLY A 185 4.09 -1.82 11.06
C GLY A 185 5.03 -0.65 10.74
N PRO A 186 5.27 -0.33 9.47
CA PRO A 186 6.18 0.74 9.09
C PRO A 186 5.58 2.14 9.29
N MET A 187 6.39 3.11 9.71
CA MET A 187 6.03 4.52 9.64
C MET A 187 5.91 4.98 8.19
N LEU A 188 4.93 5.82 7.88
CA LEU A 188 4.62 6.27 6.52
C LEU A 188 4.84 7.78 6.38
N ALA A 189 5.38 8.19 5.22
CA ALA A 189 5.54 9.59 4.88
C ALA A 189 4.28 10.18 4.22
N SER A 190 3.90 11.41 4.59
CA SER A 190 3.02 12.27 3.81
C SER A 190 3.77 12.79 2.57
N SER A 191 3.17 13.68 1.78
CA SER A 191 3.83 14.26 0.61
C SER A 191 3.72 15.77 0.64
N ALA A 192 4.79 16.47 0.27
CA ALA A 192 4.76 17.89 -0.02
C ALA A 192 5.14 18.16 -1.48
N PRO A 193 4.65 19.27 -2.05
CA PRO A 193 4.97 19.64 -3.44
C PRO A 193 6.42 20.08 -3.63
N SER A 194 7.04 20.66 -2.62
CA SER A 194 8.41 21.21 -2.66
C SER A 194 9.13 21.03 -1.33
N ILE A 195 10.45 21.28 -1.34
CA ILE A 195 11.30 21.33 -0.13
C ILE A 195 10.80 22.44 0.80
N GLY A 196 10.49 23.63 0.26
CA GLY A 196 9.98 24.74 1.07
C GLY A 196 8.69 24.40 1.80
N ASP A 197 7.72 23.73 1.13
CA ASP A 197 6.47 23.30 1.75
C ASP A 197 6.68 22.22 2.82
N ALA A 198 7.71 21.39 2.67
CA ALA A 198 8.04 20.37 3.66
C ALA A 198 8.69 21.00 4.90
N LEU A 199 9.67 21.90 4.70
CA LEU A 199 10.34 22.63 5.79
C LEU A 199 9.43 23.60 6.53
N ALA A 200 8.40 24.14 5.88
CA ALA A 200 7.37 24.93 6.54
C ALA A 200 6.55 24.12 7.56
N GLN A 201 6.51 22.78 7.41
CA GLN A 201 5.81 21.88 8.33
C GLN A 201 6.74 21.28 9.39
N ILE A 202 8.02 21.07 9.02
CA ILE A 202 9.04 20.42 9.87
C ILE A 202 10.35 21.20 9.73
N SER A 203 10.77 21.91 10.77
CA SER A 203 12.06 22.62 10.78
C SER A 203 12.52 22.86 12.23
N PRO A 204 13.80 22.57 12.59
CA PRO A 204 14.80 21.91 11.74
C PRO A 204 14.43 20.48 11.42
N ALA A 205 15.00 19.93 10.33
CA ALA A 205 14.66 18.58 9.85
C ALA A 205 15.90 17.78 9.44
N ALA A 206 15.80 16.47 9.54
CA ALA A 206 16.69 15.54 8.86
C ALA A 206 16.14 15.31 7.44
N VAL A 207 16.92 15.65 6.43
CA VAL A 207 16.60 15.42 5.02
C VAL A 207 17.42 14.23 4.53
N GLU A 208 16.75 13.19 4.06
CA GLU A 208 17.38 11.94 3.62
C GLU A 208 17.07 11.65 2.16
N TRP A 209 17.98 10.97 1.47
CA TRP A 209 17.71 10.47 0.14
C TRP A 209 16.52 9.50 0.15
N LYS A 210 15.69 9.63 -0.85
CA LYS A 210 14.59 8.70 -1.08
C LYS A 210 14.95 7.74 -2.21
N MET A 211 15.45 6.59 -1.82
CA MET A 211 15.76 5.52 -2.77
C MET A 211 14.48 4.82 -3.26
N ASP A 212 14.47 4.32 -4.51
CA ASP A 212 13.39 3.50 -5.09
C ASP A 212 13.76 2.02 -4.95
N GLY A 213 13.78 1.55 -3.73
CA GLY A 213 14.14 0.20 -3.37
C GLY A 213 13.01 -0.59 -2.72
N ILE A 214 13.39 -1.59 -1.94
CA ILE A 214 12.46 -2.38 -1.12
C ILE A 214 12.75 -2.10 0.34
N ARG A 215 11.76 -1.54 1.02
CA ARG A 215 11.86 -1.30 2.46
C ARG A 215 11.98 -2.60 3.22
N ILE A 216 12.96 -2.64 4.12
CA ILE A 216 13.20 -3.75 5.04
C ILE A 216 13.17 -3.29 6.49
N GLN A 217 12.81 -4.20 7.35
CA GLN A 217 13.04 -4.14 8.78
C GLN A 217 13.99 -5.27 9.14
N ALA A 218 15.14 -4.93 9.71
CA ALA A 218 16.14 -5.91 10.15
C ALA A 218 16.08 -6.09 11.66
N HIS A 219 15.88 -7.32 12.09
CA HIS A 219 15.91 -7.72 13.49
C HIS A 219 17.18 -8.52 13.76
N ILE A 220 18.00 -8.03 14.68
CA ILE A 220 19.28 -8.64 15.07
C ILE A 220 19.15 -9.14 16.50
N SER A 221 19.57 -10.37 16.78
CA SER A 221 19.67 -10.95 18.11
C SER A 221 20.84 -11.91 18.16
N ASP A 222 21.84 -11.61 18.98
CA ASP A 222 23.04 -12.41 19.19
C ASP A 222 23.68 -12.91 17.87
N GLY A 223 23.84 -12.00 16.91
CA GLY A 223 24.41 -12.28 15.58
C GLY A 223 23.45 -12.92 14.57
N SER A 224 22.28 -13.38 15.01
CA SER A 224 21.23 -13.84 14.09
C SER A 224 20.45 -12.65 13.55
N VAL A 225 20.20 -12.63 12.23
CA VAL A 225 19.46 -11.56 11.54
C VAL A 225 18.22 -12.12 10.87
N ARG A 226 17.09 -11.44 11.05
CA ARG A 226 15.86 -11.68 10.28
C ARG A 226 15.47 -10.41 9.54
N LEU A 227 15.07 -10.58 8.28
CA LEU A 227 14.69 -9.48 7.38
C LEU A 227 13.23 -9.59 6.99
N PHE A 228 12.50 -8.48 7.17
CA PHE A 228 11.08 -8.41 6.87
C PHE A 228 10.80 -7.29 5.88
N THR A 229 9.87 -7.53 4.95
CA THR A 229 9.41 -6.52 3.99
C THR A 229 8.47 -5.50 4.64
N ARG A 230 8.08 -4.48 3.86
CA ARG A 230 7.04 -3.51 4.25
C ARG A 230 5.69 -4.17 4.62
N THR A 231 5.38 -5.33 4.03
CA THR A 231 4.18 -6.14 4.29
C THR A 231 4.38 -7.15 5.43
N LEU A 232 5.52 -7.09 6.10
CA LEU A 232 5.93 -7.92 7.22
C LEU A 232 6.21 -9.38 6.84
N ASP A 233 6.42 -9.65 5.55
CA ASP A 233 6.83 -10.97 5.07
C ASP A 233 8.31 -11.21 5.34
N ASP A 234 8.65 -12.40 5.84
CA ASP A 234 10.02 -12.82 6.09
C ASP A 234 10.73 -13.17 4.77
N ILE A 235 11.83 -12.48 4.50
CA ILE A 235 12.66 -12.67 3.30
C ILE A 235 14.10 -13.04 3.63
N THR A 236 14.38 -13.41 4.86
CA THR A 236 15.72 -13.69 5.40
C THR A 236 16.52 -14.65 4.52
N GLU A 237 15.95 -15.79 4.18
CA GLU A 237 16.62 -16.85 3.38
C GLU A 237 16.97 -16.41 1.95
N ARG A 238 16.38 -15.32 1.47
CA ARG A 238 16.58 -14.81 0.09
C ARG A 238 17.80 -13.90 -0.03
N LEU A 239 18.33 -13.41 1.10
CA LEU A 239 19.31 -12.32 1.19
C LEU A 239 20.47 -12.64 2.13
N PRO A 240 21.17 -13.79 1.94
CA PRO A 240 22.23 -14.22 2.86
C PRO A 240 23.38 -13.19 2.94
N GLU A 241 23.69 -12.45 1.86
CA GLU A 241 24.70 -11.40 1.85
C GLU A 241 24.33 -10.23 2.79
N ILE A 242 23.07 -9.80 2.80
CA ILE A 242 22.58 -8.72 3.69
C ILE A 242 22.51 -9.23 5.15
N VAL A 243 22.11 -10.47 5.35
CA VAL A 243 22.13 -11.13 6.67
C VAL A 243 23.54 -11.13 7.24
N ALA A 244 24.54 -11.52 6.46
CA ALA A 244 25.94 -11.54 6.88
C ALA A 244 26.47 -10.13 7.20
N GLU A 245 26.13 -9.15 6.35
CA GLU A 245 26.57 -7.76 6.54
C GLU A 245 25.98 -7.12 7.79
N LEU A 246 24.68 -7.28 8.04
CA LEU A 246 24.01 -6.73 9.21
C LEU A 246 24.31 -7.53 10.49
N GLY A 247 24.59 -8.83 10.38
CA GLY A 247 25.01 -9.67 11.50
C GLY A 247 26.40 -9.33 12.04
N ALA A 248 27.21 -8.63 11.25
CA ALA A 248 28.53 -8.14 11.66
C ALA A 248 28.49 -6.79 12.43
N LEU A 249 27.32 -6.19 12.60
CA LEU A 249 27.17 -4.95 13.36
C LEU A 249 27.50 -5.20 14.85
N PRO A 250 28.16 -4.24 15.55
CA PRO A 250 28.63 -4.39 16.92
C PRO A 250 27.49 -4.21 17.94
N VAL A 251 26.47 -5.06 17.84
CA VAL A 251 25.28 -5.02 18.70
C VAL A 251 24.87 -6.44 19.10
N ARG A 252 24.31 -6.57 20.28
CA ARG A 252 23.69 -7.81 20.73
C ARG A 252 22.24 -7.92 20.20
N GLU A 253 21.49 -6.82 20.26
CA GLU A 253 20.09 -6.78 19.90
C GLU A 253 19.75 -5.45 19.21
N ALA A 254 19.13 -5.50 18.01
CA ALA A 254 18.66 -4.30 17.35
C ALA A 254 17.43 -4.56 16.47
N VAL A 255 16.58 -3.52 16.30
CA VAL A 255 15.55 -3.46 15.28
C VAL A 255 15.78 -2.21 14.46
N LEU A 256 16.16 -2.40 13.19
CA LEU A 256 16.52 -1.36 12.24
C LEU A 256 15.46 -1.26 11.15
N ASP A 257 15.25 -0.05 10.61
CA ASP A 257 14.43 0.21 9.44
C ASP A 257 15.32 0.74 8.32
N GLY A 258 15.18 0.21 7.11
CA GLY A 258 16.07 0.52 6.01
C GLY A 258 15.45 0.28 4.64
N GLU A 259 16.24 0.51 3.60
CA GLU A 259 15.90 0.29 2.21
C GLU A 259 16.95 -0.61 1.56
N LEU A 260 16.50 -1.62 0.79
CA LEU A 260 17.35 -2.43 -0.08
C LEU A 260 17.28 -1.90 -1.50
N ILE A 261 18.44 -1.77 -2.14
CA ILE A 261 18.51 -1.32 -3.52
C ILE A 261 19.61 -2.07 -4.28
N ALA A 262 19.36 -2.36 -5.55
CA ALA A 262 20.37 -2.87 -6.46
C ALA A 262 21.15 -1.67 -7.04
N LEU A 263 22.47 -1.66 -6.84
CA LEU A 263 23.35 -0.63 -7.35
C LEU A 263 24.20 -1.16 -8.51
N ARG A 264 24.48 -0.29 -9.47
CA ARG A 264 25.46 -0.48 -10.54
C ARG A 264 26.88 -0.29 -9.98
N GLU A 265 27.90 -0.56 -10.79
CA GLU A 265 29.30 -0.34 -10.42
C GLU A 265 29.64 1.14 -10.15
N ASP A 266 28.90 2.06 -10.77
CA ASP A 266 29.00 3.51 -10.60
C ASP A 266 28.16 4.05 -9.44
N GLU A 267 27.65 3.15 -8.56
CA GLU A 267 26.78 3.44 -7.41
C GLU A 267 25.40 3.99 -7.76
N ARG A 268 25.05 4.13 -9.04
CA ARG A 268 23.69 4.49 -9.46
C ARG A 268 22.72 3.33 -9.29
N PRO A 269 21.44 3.61 -8.99
CA PRO A 269 20.46 2.56 -8.84
C PRO A 269 20.15 1.86 -10.17
N HIS A 270 19.93 0.55 -10.09
CA HIS A 270 19.22 -0.17 -11.15
C HIS A 270 17.74 0.20 -11.13
N PRO A 271 17.00 -0.01 -12.25
CA PRO A 271 15.54 0.10 -12.23
C PRO A 271 14.93 -0.73 -11.11
N PHE A 272 13.87 -0.22 -10.47
CA PHE A 272 13.16 -0.88 -9.35
C PHE A 272 12.87 -2.37 -9.58
N GLN A 273 12.52 -2.75 -10.84
CA GLN A 273 12.22 -4.14 -11.20
C GLN A 273 13.39 -5.10 -10.94
N VAL A 274 14.63 -4.63 -11.06
CA VAL A 274 15.82 -5.44 -10.78
C VAL A 274 15.89 -5.75 -9.29
N THR A 275 15.76 -4.74 -8.43
CA THR A 275 15.71 -4.90 -6.97
C THR A 275 14.55 -5.82 -6.56
N ALA A 276 13.35 -5.59 -7.11
CA ALA A 276 12.17 -6.39 -6.82
C ALA A 276 12.32 -7.85 -7.27
N SER A 277 12.85 -8.09 -8.46
CA SER A 277 13.10 -9.44 -8.98
C SER A 277 14.12 -10.19 -8.12
N ARG A 278 15.22 -9.50 -7.71
CA ARG A 278 16.26 -10.10 -6.88
C ARG A 278 15.75 -10.52 -5.50
N THR A 279 14.89 -9.70 -4.88
CA THR A 279 14.32 -10.01 -3.56
C THR A 279 13.19 -11.05 -3.60
N ALA A 280 12.53 -11.24 -4.76
CA ALA A 280 11.47 -12.23 -4.91
C ALA A 280 11.99 -13.67 -5.06
N ARG A 281 13.20 -13.88 -5.58
CA ARG A 281 13.78 -15.18 -5.90
C ARG A 281 14.63 -15.71 -4.75
N ARG A 282 14.56 -17.03 -4.50
CA ARG A 282 15.54 -17.76 -3.68
C ARG A 282 16.78 -17.99 -4.54
N GLY A 283 17.94 -17.46 -4.08
CA GLY A 283 19.19 -17.53 -4.84
C GLY A 283 19.19 -16.51 -5.99
N GLY A 284 19.92 -15.42 -5.85
CA GLY A 284 19.98 -14.37 -6.87
C GLY A 284 20.78 -14.77 -8.09
N GLU A 285 20.54 -14.12 -9.23
CA GLU A 285 21.44 -14.20 -10.37
C GLU A 285 22.84 -13.70 -9.96
N PRO A 286 23.91 -14.41 -10.36
CA PRO A 286 25.26 -13.94 -10.16
C PRO A 286 25.41 -12.57 -10.84
N GLY A 287 25.81 -11.54 -10.09
CA GLY A 287 26.17 -10.25 -10.64
C GLY A 287 25.35 -9.05 -10.16
N THR A 288 24.14 -9.21 -9.65
CA THR A 288 23.37 -8.07 -9.10
C THR A 288 23.63 -7.93 -7.61
N ARG A 289 24.47 -6.95 -7.23
CA ARG A 289 24.72 -6.62 -5.83
C ARG A 289 23.53 -5.86 -5.26
N LEU A 290 23.05 -6.30 -4.08
CA LEU A 290 22.14 -5.52 -3.25
C LEU A 290 22.93 -4.79 -2.17
N SER A 291 22.50 -3.58 -1.86
CA SER A 291 23.01 -2.77 -0.75
C SER A 291 21.87 -2.41 0.18
N ALA A 292 22.13 -2.41 1.49
CA ALA A 292 21.19 -2.02 2.51
C ALA A 292 21.55 -0.64 3.05
N PHE A 293 20.57 0.27 3.13
CA PHE A 293 20.73 1.60 3.71
C PHE A 293 19.79 1.78 4.88
N MET A 294 20.31 1.75 6.10
CA MET A 294 19.52 1.93 7.33
C MET A 294 19.26 3.42 7.56
N PHE A 295 18.00 3.74 7.91
CA PHE A 295 17.60 5.12 8.12
C PHE A 295 16.92 5.36 9.48
N ASP A 296 16.56 4.32 10.23
CA ASP A 296 16.00 4.46 11.58
C ASP A 296 16.32 3.22 12.43
N ILE A 297 16.24 3.39 13.77
CA ILE A 297 16.39 2.33 14.76
C ILE A 297 15.31 2.51 15.82
N VAL A 298 14.64 1.42 16.18
CA VAL A 298 13.54 1.46 17.15
C VAL A 298 13.80 0.63 18.41
N ARG A 299 14.87 -0.19 18.41
CA ARG A 299 15.36 -0.93 19.56
C ARG A 299 16.87 -1.14 19.47
N LEU A 300 17.58 -1.04 20.59
CA LEU A 300 19.01 -1.27 20.71
C LEU A 300 19.33 -1.86 22.09
N ASP A 301 19.97 -3.04 22.11
CA ASP A 301 20.52 -3.73 23.28
C ASP A 301 19.62 -3.75 24.51
N GLY A 302 18.32 -4.06 24.28
CA GLY A 302 17.30 -4.14 25.32
C GLY A 302 16.53 -2.84 25.57
N GLU A 303 16.96 -1.69 25.02
CA GLU A 303 16.26 -0.41 25.14
C GLU A 303 15.31 -0.20 23.94
N ASP A 304 14.04 0.09 24.23
CA ASP A 304 13.07 0.53 23.24
C ASP A 304 13.26 2.01 22.94
N LEU A 305 13.63 2.31 21.68
CA LEU A 305 13.83 3.67 21.16
C LEU A 305 12.61 4.21 20.40
N ILE A 306 11.60 3.37 20.21
CA ILE A 306 10.44 3.66 19.35
C ILE A 306 9.70 4.95 19.76
N ASP A 307 9.68 5.27 21.05
CA ASP A 307 9.04 6.46 21.61
C ASP A 307 10.00 7.66 21.78
N ARG A 308 11.29 7.46 21.51
CA ARG A 308 12.29 8.52 21.59
C ARG A 308 12.17 9.49 20.40
N PRO A 309 12.60 10.76 20.56
CA PRO A 309 12.75 11.70 19.47
C PRO A 309 13.56 11.14 18.29
N GLY A 310 13.28 11.59 17.08
CA GLY A 310 14.01 11.17 15.88
C GLY A 310 15.52 11.38 16.00
N GLU A 311 15.95 12.52 16.51
CA GLU A 311 17.38 12.83 16.69
C GLU A 311 18.11 11.82 17.58
N GLU A 312 17.50 11.35 18.69
CA GLU A 312 18.07 10.34 19.57
C GLU A 312 18.21 9.00 18.83
N ARG A 313 17.18 8.61 18.06
CA ARG A 313 17.22 7.39 17.26
C ARG A 313 18.29 7.45 16.17
N TYR A 314 18.43 8.61 15.50
CA TYR A 314 19.45 8.80 14.47
C TYR A 314 20.87 8.79 15.05
N ALA A 315 21.06 9.37 16.25
CA ALA A 315 22.32 9.29 16.96
C ALA A 315 22.65 7.85 17.37
N ALA A 316 21.65 7.08 17.85
CA ALA A 316 21.83 5.67 18.16
C ALA A 316 22.18 4.84 16.92
N LEU A 317 21.51 5.07 15.80
CA LEU A 317 21.82 4.43 14.52
C LEU A 317 23.27 4.71 14.07
N ALA A 318 23.71 5.97 14.15
CA ALA A 318 25.03 6.38 13.73
C ALA A 318 26.17 5.77 14.56
N ARG A 319 25.90 5.38 15.81
CA ARG A 319 26.90 4.71 16.68
C ARG A 319 27.19 3.27 16.27
N ILE A 320 26.21 2.58 15.68
CA ILE A 320 26.31 1.14 15.44
C ILE A 320 26.37 0.77 13.96
N VAL A 321 25.81 1.59 13.08
CA VAL A 321 25.76 1.34 11.65
C VAL A 321 26.85 2.18 10.95
N PRO A 322 27.80 1.57 10.23
CA PRO A 322 28.84 2.30 9.52
C PRO A 322 28.23 3.17 8.42
N GLU A 323 28.92 4.25 8.07
CA GLU A 323 28.42 5.28 7.14
C GLU A 323 27.94 4.71 5.80
N ARG A 324 28.69 3.76 5.22
CA ARG A 324 28.33 3.08 3.96
C ARG A 324 26.98 2.33 4.00
N LEU A 325 26.45 2.01 5.17
CA LEU A 325 25.16 1.35 5.38
C LEU A 325 24.10 2.31 5.93
N ARG A 326 24.40 3.59 6.08
CA ARG A 326 23.44 4.59 6.51
C ARG A 326 22.87 5.33 5.31
N MET A 327 21.59 5.63 5.36
CA MET A 327 20.94 6.51 4.40
C MET A 327 21.63 7.89 4.43
N PRO A 328 22.10 8.41 3.28
CA PRO A 328 22.65 9.77 3.21
C PRO A 328 21.66 10.78 3.80
N ARG A 329 22.18 11.67 4.68
CA ARG A 329 21.38 12.59 5.49
C ARG A 329 22.08 13.89 5.71
N VAL A 330 21.31 14.99 5.65
CA VAL A 330 21.72 16.31 6.15
C VAL A 330 20.67 16.77 7.19
N VAL A 331 21.11 17.45 8.24
CA VAL A 331 20.22 18.05 9.24
C VAL A 331 20.29 19.57 9.06
N THR A 332 19.17 20.18 8.70
CA THR A 332 19.16 21.59 8.34
C THR A 332 17.82 22.27 8.59
N SER A 333 17.84 23.60 8.75
CA SER A 333 16.68 24.48 8.64
C SER A 333 16.73 25.33 7.37
N SER A 334 17.83 25.26 6.60
CA SER A 334 18.02 26.04 5.37
C SER A 334 17.30 25.39 4.20
N ALA A 335 16.39 26.12 3.56
CA ALA A 335 15.71 25.65 2.35
C ALA A 335 16.69 25.50 1.16
N ASP A 336 17.73 26.32 1.10
CA ASP A 336 18.73 26.25 0.03
C ASP A 336 19.59 24.98 0.16
N GLU A 337 20.12 24.70 1.37
CA GLU A 337 20.88 23.48 1.65
C GLU A 337 20.07 22.21 1.40
N ALA A 338 18.81 22.17 1.87
CA ALA A 338 17.92 21.05 1.63
C ALA A 338 17.55 20.89 0.15
N THR A 339 17.47 21.99 -0.62
CA THR A 339 17.23 21.96 -2.06
C THR A 339 18.45 21.47 -2.83
N GLU A 340 19.64 21.86 -2.41
CA GLU A 340 20.90 21.34 -3.00
C GLU A 340 21.00 19.82 -2.76
N PHE A 341 20.77 19.37 -1.54
CA PHE A 341 20.75 17.94 -1.19
C PHE A 341 19.68 17.15 -1.96
N PHE A 342 18.51 17.76 -2.21
CA PHE A 342 17.49 17.18 -3.07
C PHE A 342 17.96 17.02 -4.53
N ARG A 343 18.62 18.06 -5.09
CA ARG A 343 19.15 17.99 -6.45
C ARG A 343 20.24 16.95 -6.58
N ASP A 344 21.08 16.83 -5.56
CA ASP A 344 22.12 15.81 -5.48
C ASP A 344 21.52 14.39 -5.48
N SER A 345 20.49 14.14 -4.69
CA SER A 345 19.74 12.88 -4.71
C SER A 345 19.21 12.53 -6.11
N ILE A 346 18.64 13.50 -6.83
CA ILE A 346 18.14 13.30 -8.20
C ILE A 346 19.30 13.05 -9.19
N ALA A 347 20.40 13.77 -9.06
CA ALA A 347 21.59 13.60 -9.91
C ALA A 347 22.20 12.20 -9.77
N HIS A 348 22.10 11.59 -8.58
CA HIS A 348 22.49 10.20 -8.33
C HIS A 348 21.44 9.16 -8.77
N GLY A 349 20.31 9.59 -9.34
CA GLY A 349 19.27 8.71 -9.88
C GLY A 349 18.24 8.23 -8.86
N HIS A 350 18.14 8.87 -7.69
CA HIS A 350 17.12 8.52 -6.67
C HIS A 350 15.81 9.29 -6.88
N GLU A 351 14.75 8.88 -6.18
CA GLU A 351 13.39 9.42 -6.34
C GLU A 351 13.19 10.83 -5.76
N GLY A 352 14.10 11.33 -4.96
CA GLY A 352 13.96 12.59 -4.22
C GLY A 352 14.43 12.47 -2.78
N VAL A 353 13.72 13.09 -1.85
CA VAL A 353 14.10 13.07 -0.42
C VAL A 353 12.89 12.80 0.49
N VAL A 354 13.20 12.41 1.73
CA VAL A 354 12.27 12.36 2.85
C VAL A 354 12.75 13.36 3.91
N VAL A 355 11.93 14.35 4.19
CA VAL A 355 12.12 15.33 5.26
C VAL A 355 11.53 14.76 6.53
N LYS A 356 12.33 14.59 7.58
CA LYS A 356 11.96 13.92 8.83
C LYS A 356 12.09 14.85 10.02
N SER A 357 11.08 14.84 10.90
CA SER A 357 11.13 15.56 12.18
C SER A 357 12.21 14.96 13.09
N LEU A 358 12.92 15.82 13.77
CA LEU A 358 13.89 15.45 14.81
C LEU A 358 13.22 15.08 16.14
N ASP A 359 12.02 15.62 16.40
CA ASP A 359 11.35 15.54 17.70
C ASP A 359 10.29 14.42 17.79
N THR A 360 9.82 13.89 16.64
CA THR A 360 8.71 12.94 16.67
C THR A 360 9.15 11.51 16.94
N PRO A 361 8.36 10.74 17.75
CA PRO A 361 8.56 9.32 17.92
C PRO A 361 8.27 8.55 16.61
N TYR A 362 8.66 7.28 16.57
CA TYR A 362 8.33 6.39 15.46
C TYR A 362 6.87 5.91 15.57
N THR A 363 6.01 6.35 14.67
CA THR A 363 4.57 6.02 14.68
C THR A 363 4.14 5.34 13.39
N ALA A 364 3.63 4.10 13.49
CA ALA A 364 3.21 3.33 12.34
C ALA A 364 1.79 3.67 11.86
N GLY A 365 1.55 3.34 10.59
CA GLY A 365 0.20 3.29 10.00
C GLY A 365 -0.44 4.66 9.76
N ARG A 366 0.17 5.76 10.18
CA ARG A 366 -0.32 7.10 9.97
C ARG A 366 0.56 7.85 8.97
N ARG A 367 -0.04 8.40 7.94
CA ARG A 367 0.57 9.48 7.18
C ARG A 367 0.49 10.72 8.04
N GLY A 368 1.48 10.94 8.88
CA GLY A 368 1.52 12.03 9.83
C GLY A 368 2.61 13.02 9.50
N ALA A 369 2.65 14.10 10.29
CA ALA A 369 3.58 15.20 10.12
C ALA A 369 5.06 14.87 10.39
N GLY A 370 5.38 13.66 10.85
CA GLY A 370 6.76 13.31 11.21
C GLY A 370 7.68 13.03 10.02
N TRP A 371 7.15 12.52 8.90
CA TRP A 371 7.90 12.25 7.68
C TRP A 371 7.17 12.79 6.45
N ILE A 372 7.86 13.57 5.63
CA ILE A 372 7.32 14.20 4.42
C ILE A 372 8.22 13.88 3.25
N LYS A 373 7.71 13.18 2.25
CA LYS A 373 8.43 12.90 1.01
C LYS A 373 8.25 14.04 0.00
N VAL A 374 9.35 14.42 -0.63
CA VAL A 374 9.40 15.36 -1.74
C VAL A 374 10.04 14.65 -2.93
N LYS A 375 9.35 14.68 -4.07
CA LYS A 375 9.80 14.09 -5.33
C LYS A 375 9.76 15.15 -6.44
N PRO A 376 10.61 15.01 -7.50
CA PRO A 376 10.43 15.82 -8.69
C PRO A 376 9.03 15.61 -9.25
N ARG A 377 8.43 16.67 -9.75
CA ARG A 377 7.19 16.57 -10.51
C ARG A 377 7.55 16.66 -12.00
N HIS A 378 7.34 15.56 -12.69
CA HIS A 378 7.35 15.56 -14.15
C HIS A 378 5.93 15.83 -14.61
N THR A 379 5.77 16.69 -15.59
CA THR A 379 4.48 16.93 -16.26
C THR A 379 4.69 16.80 -17.76
N LEU A 380 3.66 16.27 -18.43
CA LEU A 380 3.57 16.20 -19.87
C LEU A 380 2.16 16.61 -20.29
N ASP A 381 2.05 17.33 -21.39
CA ASP A 381 0.78 17.58 -22.06
C ASP A 381 0.50 16.43 -23.02
N LEU A 382 -0.44 15.56 -22.67
CA LEU A 382 -0.76 14.35 -23.41
C LEU A 382 -2.17 14.40 -23.98
N VAL A 383 -2.34 13.75 -25.14
CA VAL A 383 -3.64 13.63 -25.81
C VAL A 383 -4.44 12.49 -25.18
N ILE A 384 -5.74 12.67 -25.01
CA ILE A 384 -6.66 11.62 -24.64
C ILE A 384 -7.06 10.83 -25.88
N LEU A 385 -6.76 9.53 -25.90
CA LEU A 385 -7.03 8.62 -27.02
C LEU A 385 -8.34 7.83 -26.84
N ALA A 386 -8.71 7.57 -25.60
CA ALA A 386 -9.92 6.84 -25.23
C ALA A 386 -10.22 7.04 -23.73
N ALA A 387 -11.41 6.63 -23.32
CA ALA A 387 -11.75 6.56 -21.89
C ALA A 387 -12.67 5.36 -21.61
N GLU A 388 -12.46 4.74 -20.44
CA GLU A 388 -13.29 3.61 -20.00
C GLU A 388 -14.38 4.09 -19.03
N TRP A 389 -15.53 3.40 -19.07
CA TRP A 389 -16.61 3.64 -18.12
C TRP A 389 -16.18 3.30 -16.68
N GLY A 390 -16.55 4.16 -15.76
CA GLY A 390 -16.22 4.01 -14.36
C GLY A 390 -17.09 2.99 -13.64
N HIS A 391 -16.55 2.46 -12.52
CA HIS A 391 -17.25 1.53 -11.62
C HIS A 391 -17.52 2.19 -10.27
N GLY A 392 -18.45 1.59 -9.50
CA GLY A 392 -18.80 2.09 -8.17
C GLY A 392 -19.36 3.51 -8.22
N ARG A 393 -18.78 4.45 -7.46
CA ARG A 393 -19.19 5.87 -7.43
C ARG A 393 -19.05 6.59 -8.76
N ARG A 394 -18.25 6.07 -9.69
CA ARG A 394 -18.02 6.66 -11.02
C ARG A 394 -18.87 6.02 -12.11
N ARG A 395 -19.82 5.17 -11.75
CA ARG A 395 -20.74 4.54 -12.73
C ARG A 395 -21.47 5.61 -13.54
N GLY A 396 -21.51 5.42 -14.86
CA GLY A 396 -22.09 6.39 -15.81
C GLY A 396 -21.20 7.60 -16.11
N LYS A 397 -19.91 7.56 -15.70
CA LYS A 397 -18.90 8.55 -16.06
C LYS A 397 -17.72 7.88 -16.75
N LEU A 398 -17.14 8.54 -17.75
CA LEU A 398 -15.88 8.14 -18.38
C LEU A 398 -14.73 8.56 -17.46
N SER A 399 -14.09 7.60 -16.80
CA SER A 399 -13.18 7.90 -15.67
C SER A 399 -11.74 7.43 -15.84
N ASN A 400 -11.45 6.45 -16.71
CA ASN A 400 -10.12 5.92 -16.92
C ASN A 400 -9.60 6.34 -18.29
N LEU A 401 -8.79 7.40 -18.33
CA LEU A 401 -8.30 8.03 -19.56
C LEU A 401 -7.10 7.29 -20.12
N HIS A 402 -7.09 7.02 -21.42
CA HIS A 402 -5.95 6.50 -22.16
C HIS A 402 -5.10 7.67 -22.66
N LEU A 403 -3.84 7.69 -22.28
CA LEU A 403 -2.90 8.80 -22.49
C LEU A 403 -1.99 8.51 -23.68
N GLY A 404 -1.88 9.45 -24.60
CA GLY A 404 -1.05 9.35 -25.79
C GLY A 404 -0.05 10.49 -25.92
N ALA A 405 1.22 10.17 -26.19
CA ALA A 405 2.22 11.13 -26.66
C ALA A 405 2.24 11.19 -28.19
N ARG A 406 2.56 12.34 -28.73
CA ARG A 406 2.70 12.52 -30.18
C ARG A 406 3.92 11.76 -30.70
N ASP A 407 3.77 11.06 -31.81
CA ASP A 407 4.87 10.41 -32.52
C ASP A 407 5.23 11.21 -33.78
N PRO A 408 6.36 11.94 -33.76
CA PRO A 408 6.78 12.70 -34.91
C PRO A 408 7.11 11.83 -36.15
N GLY A 409 7.48 10.56 -35.93
CA GLY A 409 7.86 9.63 -36.99
C GLY A 409 6.68 9.12 -37.80
N THR A 410 5.54 8.87 -37.16
CA THR A 410 4.32 8.35 -37.81
C THR A 410 3.25 9.41 -38.00
N GLY A 411 3.39 10.58 -37.34
CA GLY A 411 2.36 11.62 -37.31
C GLY A 411 1.16 11.26 -36.40
N GLY A 412 1.18 10.10 -35.77
CA GLY A 412 0.14 9.60 -34.86
C GLY A 412 0.45 9.80 -33.38
N PHE A 413 -0.17 8.97 -32.53
CA PHE A 413 0.01 8.99 -31.08
C PHE A 413 0.36 7.61 -30.54
N VAL A 414 1.28 7.59 -29.58
CA VAL A 414 1.73 6.37 -28.88
C VAL A 414 1.12 6.33 -27.49
N MET A 415 0.40 5.28 -27.18
CA MET A 415 -0.21 5.09 -25.86
C MET A 415 0.85 4.81 -24.79
N LEU A 416 0.77 5.57 -23.69
CA LEU A 416 1.71 5.51 -22.53
C LEU A 416 1.09 4.96 -21.26
N GLY A 417 -0.18 4.63 -21.28
CA GLY A 417 -0.88 4.14 -20.10
C GLY A 417 -2.27 4.70 -19.92
N LYS A 418 -2.84 4.39 -18.77
CA LYS A 418 -4.17 4.82 -18.36
C LYS A 418 -4.12 5.54 -17.01
N THR A 419 -5.03 6.47 -16.79
CA THR A 419 -5.19 7.09 -15.47
C THR A 419 -6.64 7.42 -15.15
N PHE A 420 -7.01 7.20 -13.88
CA PHE A 420 -8.26 7.64 -13.29
C PHE A 420 -8.04 8.57 -12.08
N LYS A 421 -6.79 8.98 -11.85
CA LYS A 421 -6.39 9.81 -10.69
C LYS A 421 -6.36 11.29 -11.05
N GLY A 422 -6.57 12.13 -10.04
CA GLY A 422 -6.52 13.59 -10.18
C GLY A 422 -7.83 14.23 -10.66
N LEU A 423 -8.88 13.44 -10.87
CA LEU A 423 -10.17 13.90 -11.37
C LEU A 423 -11.12 14.23 -10.22
N THR A 424 -11.60 15.47 -10.16
CA THR A 424 -12.72 15.87 -9.30
C THR A 424 -14.05 15.42 -9.90
N ASP A 425 -15.14 15.46 -9.13
CA ASP A 425 -16.47 15.10 -9.62
C ASP A 425 -16.95 16.06 -10.75
N GLU A 426 -16.58 17.35 -10.66
CA GLU A 426 -16.82 18.33 -11.70
C GLU A 426 -16.04 18.01 -12.99
N MET A 427 -14.75 17.70 -12.85
CA MET A 427 -13.93 17.27 -13.99
C MET A 427 -14.48 16.00 -14.63
N LEU A 428 -14.94 15.04 -13.82
CA LEU A 428 -15.55 13.80 -14.33
C LEU A 428 -16.84 14.05 -15.09
N ALA A 429 -17.67 14.99 -14.66
CA ALA A 429 -18.90 15.35 -15.38
C ALA A 429 -18.56 16.02 -16.71
N TRP A 430 -17.72 17.04 -16.68
CA TRP A 430 -17.29 17.79 -17.86
C TRP A 430 -16.58 16.90 -18.90
N GLN A 431 -15.61 16.09 -18.46
CA GLN A 431 -14.86 15.22 -19.38
C GLN A 431 -15.74 14.16 -20.01
N THR A 432 -16.73 13.62 -19.29
CA THR A 432 -17.66 12.63 -19.84
C THR A 432 -18.43 13.21 -21.02
N GLU A 433 -19.00 14.41 -20.85
CA GLU A 433 -19.72 15.12 -21.91
C GLU A 433 -18.79 15.45 -23.09
N ARG A 434 -17.60 15.98 -22.78
CA ARG A 434 -16.62 16.35 -23.81
C ARG A 434 -16.12 15.16 -24.61
N LEU A 435 -15.79 14.05 -23.94
CA LEU A 435 -15.29 12.84 -24.61
C LEU A 435 -16.37 12.16 -25.46
N LEU A 436 -17.63 12.15 -25.02
CA LEU A 436 -18.74 11.66 -25.84
C LEU A 436 -18.96 12.53 -27.08
N SER A 437 -18.74 13.85 -27.01
CA SER A 437 -18.78 14.72 -28.19
C SER A 437 -17.64 14.46 -29.18
N LEU A 438 -16.57 13.85 -28.76
CA LEU A 438 -15.41 13.46 -29.56
C LEU A 438 -15.40 11.98 -29.95
N GLU A 439 -16.43 11.24 -29.59
CA GLU A 439 -16.50 9.81 -29.87
C GLU A 439 -16.28 9.51 -31.35
N ASP A 440 -15.40 8.57 -31.64
CA ASP A 440 -15.15 7.99 -32.95
C ASP A 440 -15.76 6.58 -33.03
N ARG A 441 -15.54 5.76 -32.00
CA ARG A 441 -16.11 4.42 -31.85
C ARG A 441 -16.12 4.02 -30.38
N HIS A 442 -16.88 3.00 -30.03
CA HIS A 442 -16.87 2.40 -28.69
C HIS A 442 -16.97 0.87 -28.75
N ASP A 443 -16.58 0.25 -27.65
CA ASP A 443 -16.91 -1.12 -27.30
C ASP A 443 -17.70 -1.13 -25.96
N ASP A 444 -17.96 -2.31 -25.38
CA ASP A 444 -18.75 -2.45 -24.15
C ASP A 444 -18.19 -1.66 -22.94
N TYR A 445 -16.90 -1.33 -22.97
CA TYR A 445 -16.19 -0.74 -21.82
C TYR A 445 -15.48 0.57 -22.11
N THR A 446 -15.14 0.82 -23.39
CA THR A 446 -14.25 1.89 -23.80
C THR A 446 -14.87 2.74 -24.89
N VAL A 447 -14.83 4.05 -24.73
CA VAL A 447 -15.13 5.04 -25.75
C VAL A 447 -13.81 5.54 -26.32
N TYR A 448 -13.56 5.28 -27.59
CA TYR A 448 -12.41 5.79 -28.35
C TYR A 448 -12.79 7.14 -28.94
N VAL A 449 -11.90 8.11 -28.84
CA VAL A 449 -12.20 9.48 -29.23
C VAL A 449 -11.23 9.99 -30.26
N ARG A 450 -11.68 10.96 -31.07
CA ARG A 450 -10.77 11.76 -31.89
C ARG A 450 -9.74 12.42 -30.98
N PRO A 451 -8.43 12.31 -31.27
CA PRO A 451 -7.34 12.78 -30.40
C PRO A 451 -7.24 14.32 -30.46
N GLU A 452 -8.22 15.01 -29.92
CA GLU A 452 -8.29 16.48 -29.90
C GLU A 452 -8.09 17.07 -28.47
N LEU A 453 -8.46 16.30 -27.43
CA LEU A 453 -8.41 16.77 -26.05
C LEU A 453 -7.03 16.55 -25.44
N VAL A 454 -6.38 17.61 -25.02
CA VAL A 454 -5.08 17.59 -24.32
C VAL A 454 -5.27 17.76 -22.82
N ALA A 455 -4.50 17.02 -22.04
CA ALA A 455 -4.48 17.13 -20.59
C ALA A 455 -3.03 17.22 -20.07
N GLU A 456 -2.81 18.07 -19.09
CA GLU A 456 -1.56 18.12 -18.33
C GLU A 456 -1.55 16.97 -17.33
N ILE A 457 -0.59 16.07 -17.50
CA ILE A 457 -0.45 14.83 -16.73
C ILE A 457 0.79 14.91 -15.86
N ALA A 458 0.64 14.87 -14.55
CA ALA A 458 1.76 14.65 -13.65
C ALA A 458 2.03 13.16 -13.49
N PHE A 459 3.31 12.80 -13.39
CA PHE A 459 3.74 11.41 -13.17
C PHE A 459 5.03 11.35 -12.36
N ASP A 460 5.32 10.20 -11.77
CA ASP A 460 6.49 10.01 -10.89
C ASP A 460 7.73 9.49 -11.66
N GLY A 461 7.57 9.02 -12.89
CA GLY A 461 8.65 8.49 -13.73
C GLY A 461 8.11 7.62 -14.87
N VAL A 462 9.00 7.18 -15.73
CA VAL A 462 8.74 6.29 -16.87
C VAL A 462 9.30 4.91 -16.58
N GLN A 463 8.62 3.85 -17.00
CA GLN A 463 9.09 2.48 -16.90
C GLN A 463 8.91 1.72 -18.20
N ARG A 464 9.74 0.71 -18.44
CA ARG A 464 9.53 -0.22 -19.57
C ARG A 464 8.24 -1.02 -19.37
N SER A 465 7.47 -1.18 -20.42
CA SER A 465 6.21 -1.91 -20.38
C SER A 465 5.97 -2.66 -21.71
N PRO A 466 5.91 -3.99 -21.68
CA PRO A 466 5.56 -4.76 -22.88
C PRO A 466 4.07 -4.63 -23.25
N ARG A 467 3.27 -4.01 -22.38
CA ARG A 467 1.82 -3.88 -22.56
C ARG A 467 1.44 -2.80 -23.58
N TYR A 468 2.28 -1.77 -23.73
CA TYR A 468 1.99 -0.62 -24.56
C TYR A 468 2.91 -0.59 -25.79
N PRO A 469 2.37 -0.18 -26.98
CA PRO A 469 3.12 -0.23 -28.24
C PRO A 469 4.44 0.54 -28.22
N GLY A 470 4.53 1.64 -27.46
CA GLY A 470 5.75 2.44 -27.28
C GLY A 470 6.81 1.80 -26.39
N GLY A 471 6.56 0.63 -25.80
CA GLY A 471 7.47 -0.05 -24.86
C GLY A 471 7.61 0.65 -23.51
N LEU A 472 6.86 1.75 -23.28
CA LEU A 472 6.95 2.61 -22.10
C LEU A 472 5.59 2.78 -21.43
N ALA A 473 5.60 3.03 -20.12
CA ALA A 473 4.43 3.40 -19.34
C ALA A 473 4.77 4.47 -18.29
N LEU A 474 3.85 5.40 -18.06
CA LEU A 474 3.97 6.40 -17.00
C LEU A 474 3.64 5.78 -15.63
N ARG A 475 4.52 5.99 -14.64
CA ARG A 475 4.29 5.56 -13.25
C ARG A 475 3.43 6.60 -12.53
N PHE A 476 2.34 6.15 -11.92
CA PHE A 476 1.45 6.96 -11.09
C PHE A 476 0.89 8.21 -11.77
N ALA A 477 0.62 8.12 -13.07
CA ALA A 477 0.02 9.21 -13.84
C ALA A 477 -1.26 9.73 -13.20
N ARG A 478 -1.43 11.07 -13.18
CA ARG A 478 -2.64 11.74 -12.69
C ARG A 478 -2.92 13.01 -13.50
N VAL A 479 -4.17 13.28 -13.76
CA VAL A 479 -4.60 14.53 -14.42
C VAL A 479 -4.42 15.70 -13.45
N LEU A 480 -3.76 16.76 -13.90
CA LEU A 480 -3.71 18.05 -13.19
C LEU A 480 -4.82 18.96 -13.67
N ARG A 481 -4.95 19.09 -14.98
CA ARG A 481 -5.99 19.89 -15.64
C ARG A 481 -6.11 19.50 -17.11
N PHE A 482 -7.22 19.85 -17.73
CA PHE A 482 -7.35 19.84 -19.19
C PHE A 482 -6.77 21.12 -19.77
N ARG A 483 -6.26 21.02 -20.99
CA ARG A 483 -5.58 22.10 -21.72
C ARG A 483 -6.39 22.51 -22.96
N PRO A 484 -7.50 23.27 -22.77
CA PRO A 484 -8.30 23.75 -23.90
C PRO A 484 -7.56 24.79 -24.76
N ASP A 485 -6.46 25.33 -24.22
CA ASP A 485 -5.52 26.24 -24.88
C ASP A 485 -4.55 25.54 -25.84
N LYS A 486 -4.50 24.19 -25.85
CA LYS A 486 -3.61 23.38 -26.68
C LYS A 486 -4.39 22.47 -27.64
N SER A 487 -3.83 22.33 -28.83
CA SER A 487 -4.25 21.31 -29.80
C SER A 487 -3.45 20.01 -29.63
N ALA A 488 -3.89 18.95 -30.29
CA ALA A 488 -3.15 17.69 -30.32
C ALA A 488 -1.74 17.81 -30.91
N ALA A 489 -1.52 18.80 -31.82
CA ALA A 489 -0.21 19.08 -32.38
C ALA A 489 0.76 19.71 -31.36
N ASP A 490 0.25 20.31 -30.29
CA ASP A 490 1.04 20.92 -29.22
C ASP A 490 1.36 19.94 -28.08
N ALA A 491 0.85 18.70 -28.19
CA ALA A 491 1.13 17.67 -27.19
C ALA A 491 2.61 17.24 -27.21
N ASP A 492 3.10 16.84 -26.04
CA ASP A 492 4.46 16.35 -25.91
C ASP A 492 4.71 15.07 -26.71
N THR A 493 5.95 14.94 -27.19
CA THR A 493 6.36 13.83 -28.07
C THR A 493 6.79 12.61 -27.27
N ILE A 494 6.79 11.44 -27.91
CA ILE A 494 7.37 10.22 -27.35
C ILE A 494 8.85 10.38 -27.01
N ASP A 495 9.59 11.23 -27.72
CA ASP A 495 10.97 11.52 -27.43
C ASP A 495 11.13 12.37 -26.17
N ALA A 496 10.22 13.32 -25.92
CA ALA A 496 10.18 14.04 -24.64
C ALA A 496 9.92 13.08 -23.46
N VAL A 497 9.06 12.07 -23.66
CA VAL A 497 8.83 11.01 -22.65
C VAL A 497 10.10 10.20 -22.40
N ARG A 498 10.81 9.79 -23.46
CA ARG A 498 12.09 9.05 -23.36
C ARG A 498 13.15 9.85 -22.61
N ALA A 499 13.23 11.16 -22.83
CA ALA A 499 14.19 12.03 -22.15
C ALA A 499 13.95 12.13 -20.64
N THR A 500 12.75 11.79 -20.13
CA THR A 500 12.43 11.73 -18.70
C THR A 500 12.67 10.34 -18.09
N SER A 501 13.08 9.34 -18.91
CA SER A 501 13.40 8.00 -18.43
C SER A 501 14.88 7.94 -18.05
N PRO A 502 15.28 7.53 -16.85
CA PRO A 502 16.66 7.17 -16.60
C PRO A 502 17.00 5.96 -17.50
N GLU A 503 18.06 6.07 -18.26
CA GLU A 503 18.62 5.01 -19.10
C GLU A 503 18.95 3.74 -18.31
#